data_bf172468fdd503a8a44dff10bcee0989
#
_entry.id   bf172468fdd503a8a44dff10bcee0989
#
_cell.length_a   1.000
_cell.length_b   1.000
_cell.length_c   1.000
_cell.angle_alpha   90.00
_cell.angle_beta   90.00
_cell.angle_gamma   90.00
#
_symmetry.space_group_name_H-M   'P 1'
#
loop_
_entity.id
_entity.type
_entity.pdbx_description
1 polymer ?
#
loop_
_entity_poly.entity_id
_entity_poly.type
_entity_poly.pdbx_seq_one_letter_code
_entity_poly.pdbx_strand_id
1 'polypeptide(L)'
;EIVLNQQEIEVNVVSTAPVAGQFGLIGALVGAAVDTANAKAAEKRVVEIRNMLVDYNFNQAIEDAIKTAVATPGISPSPTVITRKTAWDAMAEQGNPADGQAQTVLRLIPRYTIASNFESITVSMQALYMQRTVKDSGKIKESSIFSRNYSFEFPLQEMTGSNADADAGRWVAIGKDGITVLLNQGVTQIGEMLAYDFST
;
A
#
# COMPACT_ATOMS: atom_id res chain seq x y z
N GLU A 1 12.46 -4.80 -3.58
CA GLU A 1 12.42 -3.61 -2.74
C GLU A 1 11.02 -3.44 -2.17
N ILE A 2 10.88 -3.41 -0.84
CA ILE A 2 9.61 -3.22 -0.13
C ILE A 2 9.62 -1.81 0.45
N VAL A 3 8.61 -1.00 0.13
CA VAL A 3 8.51 0.39 0.62
C VAL A 3 7.37 0.48 1.64
N LEU A 4 7.74 0.54 2.92
CA LEU A 4 6.83 0.59 4.07
C LEU A 4 6.71 2.04 4.56
N ASN A 5 5.89 2.84 3.91
CA ASN A 5 5.74 4.27 4.19
C ASN A 5 4.50 4.63 5.00
N GLN A 6 3.64 3.66 5.29
CA GLN A 6 2.40 3.88 6.02
C GLN A 6 2.53 3.38 7.46
N GLN A 7 2.10 4.19 8.43
CA GLN A 7 2.17 3.86 9.85
C GLN A 7 0.80 3.62 10.49
N GLU A 8 -0.25 4.15 9.89
CA GLU A 8 -1.62 4.01 10.37
C GLU A 8 -2.59 3.84 9.19
N ILE A 9 -3.81 3.38 9.44
CA ILE A 9 -4.84 3.28 8.41
C ILE A 9 -5.16 4.66 7.85
N GLU A 10 -5.11 4.80 6.53
CA GLU A 10 -5.40 6.05 5.82
C GLU A 10 -6.83 6.06 5.30
N VAL A 11 -7.43 7.24 5.24
CA VAL A 11 -8.73 7.40 4.56
C VAL A 11 -8.49 7.57 3.07
N ASN A 12 -9.08 6.68 2.27
CA ASN A 12 -9.03 6.78 0.82
C ASN A 12 -10.08 7.79 0.33
N VAL A 13 -9.65 9.02 0.13
CA VAL A 13 -10.49 10.07 -0.46
C VAL A 13 -10.40 9.94 -1.99
N VAL A 14 -11.48 9.50 -2.62
CA VAL A 14 -11.56 9.47 -4.08
C VAL A 14 -11.57 10.92 -4.58
N SER A 15 -10.47 11.37 -5.15
CA SER A 15 -10.42 12.68 -5.81
C SER A 15 -11.21 12.62 -7.10
N THR A 16 -12.22 13.47 -7.23
CA THR A 16 -12.97 13.67 -8.49
C THR A 16 -12.21 14.55 -9.49
N ALA A 17 -11.07 15.12 -9.10
CA ALA A 17 -10.23 15.87 -10.02
C ALA A 17 -9.54 14.93 -11.01
N PRO A 18 -9.50 15.26 -12.32
CA PRO A 18 -8.75 14.48 -13.30
C PRO A 18 -7.26 14.54 -12.94
N VAL A 19 -6.75 13.46 -12.37
CA VAL A 19 -5.33 13.34 -12.02
C VAL A 19 -4.56 13.20 -13.32
N ALA A 20 -3.84 14.25 -13.71
CA ALA A 20 -2.82 14.14 -14.73
C ALA A 20 -1.82 13.05 -14.27
N GLY A 21 -1.84 11.91 -14.97
CA GLY A 21 -1.02 10.75 -14.63
C GLY A 21 0.44 11.10 -14.63
N GLN A 22 1.16 10.57 -13.68
CA GLN A 22 2.55 10.09 -13.73
C GLN A 22 3.18 9.87 -12.36
N PHE A 23 2.52 10.27 -11.28
CA PHE A 23 3.01 9.93 -9.93
C PHE A 23 1.96 9.03 -9.29
N GLY A 24 2.34 7.79 -9.01
CA GLY A 24 1.48 6.84 -8.36
C GLY A 24 0.81 7.42 -7.10
N LEU A 25 -0.19 6.76 -6.56
CA LEU A 25 -1.09 7.15 -5.45
C LEU A 25 -0.52 8.09 -4.37
N ILE A 26 0.79 8.18 -4.22
CA ILE A 26 1.49 9.07 -3.29
C ILE A 26 1.29 10.56 -3.63
N GLY A 27 1.05 10.91 -4.90
CA GLY A 27 0.82 12.30 -5.34
C GLY A 27 -0.63 12.79 -5.20
N ALA A 28 -1.60 11.90 -5.04
CA ALA A 28 -3.02 12.26 -5.01
C ALA A 28 -3.45 12.93 -3.69
N LEU A 29 -2.70 12.74 -2.61
CA LEU A 29 -3.01 13.33 -1.29
C LEU A 29 -2.67 14.82 -1.16
N VAL A 30 -1.86 15.38 -2.06
CA VAL A 30 -1.38 16.77 -1.95
C VAL A 30 -2.10 17.74 -2.87
N GLY A 31 -2.90 17.26 -3.84
CA GLY A 31 -3.40 18.10 -4.94
C GLY A 31 -4.88 18.50 -4.94
N ALA A 32 -5.72 17.98 -4.06
CA ALA A 32 -7.16 18.20 -4.14
C ALA A 32 -7.66 19.21 -3.09
N ALA A 33 -7.62 20.48 -3.43
CA ALA A 33 -8.27 21.55 -2.65
C ALA A 33 -9.82 21.54 -2.71
N VAL A 34 -10.43 20.51 -3.28
CA VAL A 34 -11.88 20.53 -3.59
C VAL A 34 -12.74 19.79 -2.58
N ASP A 35 -12.17 19.00 -1.66
CA ASP A 35 -13.00 18.29 -0.66
C ASP A 35 -12.44 18.36 0.77
N THR A 36 -11.92 19.53 1.14
CA THR A 36 -11.37 19.73 2.50
C THR A 36 -12.39 19.49 3.61
N ALA A 37 -13.67 19.70 3.38
CA ALA A 37 -14.70 19.47 4.38
C ALA A 37 -14.98 17.97 4.59
N ASN A 38 -15.14 17.21 3.49
CA ASN A 38 -15.37 15.76 3.55
C ASN A 38 -14.13 15.02 4.02
N ALA A 39 -12.94 15.43 3.56
CA ALA A 39 -11.68 14.86 4.05
C ALA A 39 -11.48 15.11 5.55
N LYS A 40 -11.74 16.31 6.04
CA LYS A 40 -11.67 16.64 7.48
C LYS A 40 -12.69 15.85 8.31
N ALA A 41 -13.92 15.70 7.79
CA ALA A 41 -14.94 14.90 8.47
C ALA A 41 -14.52 13.41 8.52
N ALA A 42 -14.01 12.87 7.43
CA ALA A 42 -13.52 11.49 7.36
C ALA A 42 -12.30 11.27 8.28
N GLU A 43 -11.35 12.22 8.30
CA GLU A 43 -10.22 12.18 9.25
C GLU A 43 -10.67 12.20 10.70
N LYS A 44 -11.68 12.97 11.06
CA LYS A 44 -12.23 12.96 12.42
C LYS A 44 -12.84 11.61 12.79
N ARG A 45 -13.55 10.95 11.87
CA ARG A 45 -14.20 9.66 12.09
C ARG A 45 -13.18 8.52 12.23
N VAL A 46 -12.09 8.57 11.47
CA VAL A 46 -11.09 7.48 11.47
C VAL A 46 -10.23 7.45 12.73
N VAL A 47 -10.18 8.54 13.52
CA VAL A 47 -9.34 8.64 14.73
C VAL A 47 -9.59 7.49 15.71
N GLU A 48 -10.85 7.11 15.94
CA GLU A 48 -11.17 6.05 16.88
C GLU A 48 -10.70 4.69 16.37
N ILE A 49 -10.84 4.43 15.08
CA ILE A 49 -10.33 3.21 14.41
C ILE A 49 -8.80 3.17 14.49
N ARG A 50 -8.11 4.30 14.24
CA ARG A 50 -6.65 4.40 14.40
C ARG A 50 -6.21 4.10 15.83
N ASN A 51 -6.89 4.66 16.81
CA ASN A 51 -6.58 4.41 18.24
C ASN A 51 -6.74 2.92 18.61
N MET A 52 -7.72 2.23 18.05
CA MET A 52 -7.86 0.79 18.26
C MET A 52 -6.72 -0.01 17.64
N LEU A 53 -6.17 0.46 16.52
CA LEU A 53 -5.13 -0.22 15.75
C LEU A 53 -3.70 0.23 16.10
N VAL A 54 -3.51 1.06 17.15
CA VAL A 54 -2.20 1.62 17.50
C VAL A 54 -1.11 0.55 17.71
N ASP A 55 -1.47 -0.62 18.22
CA ASP A 55 -0.54 -1.75 18.45
C ASP A 55 -0.49 -2.74 17.25
N TYR A 56 -1.26 -2.49 16.19
CA TYR A 56 -1.24 -3.34 15.01
C TYR A 56 -0.10 -2.97 14.09
N ASN A 57 0.87 -3.86 13.96
CA ASN A 57 2.02 -3.64 13.09
C ASN A 57 1.76 -4.17 11.67
N PHE A 58 1.01 -3.40 10.87
CA PHE A 58 0.74 -3.74 9.47
C PHE A 58 2.03 -3.95 8.67
N ASN A 59 3.02 -3.08 8.88
CA ASN A 59 4.27 -3.13 8.14
C ASN A 59 5.02 -4.45 8.36
N GLN A 60 5.04 -4.96 9.58
CA GLN A 60 5.65 -6.27 9.86
C GLN A 60 4.86 -7.41 9.21
N ALA A 61 3.54 -7.40 9.35
CA ALA A 61 2.69 -8.45 8.81
C ALA A 61 2.82 -8.56 7.28
N ILE A 62 2.75 -7.43 6.56
CA ILE A 62 2.84 -7.41 5.10
C ILE A 62 4.27 -7.69 4.61
N GLU A 63 5.29 -7.24 5.33
CA GLU A 63 6.69 -7.54 5.01
C GLU A 63 6.96 -9.06 5.07
N ASP A 64 6.47 -9.73 6.11
CA ASP A 64 6.62 -11.17 6.29
C ASP A 64 5.87 -11.95 5.20
N ALA A 65 4.66 -11.53 4.84
CA ALA A 65 3.89 -12.13 3.75
C ALA A 65 4.60 -11.97 2.40
N ILE A 66 5.15 -10.78 2.11
CA ILE A 66 5.91 -10.52 0.88
C ILE A 66 7.18 -11.38 0.84
N LYS A 67 7.96 -11.42 1.94
CA LYS A 67 9.17 -12.25 2.00
C LYS A 67 8.87 -13.71 1.76
N THR A 68 7.78 -14.20 2.31
CA THR A 68 7.31 -15.58 2.08
C THR A 68 6.94 -15.81 0.62
N ALA A 69 6.19 -14.87 0.02
CA ALA A 69 5.76 -14.95 -1.39
C ALA A 69 6.95 -14.98 -2.35
N VAL A 70 7.95 -14.10 -2.16
CA VAL A 70 9.12 -14.02 -3.06
C VAL A 70 10.17 -15.13 -2.80
N ALA A 71 10.09 -15.84 -1.69
CA ALA A 71 10.93 -17.02 -1.43
C ALA A 71 10.42 -18.29 -2.11
N THR A 72 9.24 -18.24 -2.74
CA THR A 72 8.65 -19.39 -3.45
C THR A 72 9.57 -19.83 -4.62
N PRO A 73 9.84 -21.15 -4.77
CA PRO A 73 10.66 -21.66 -5.88
C PRO A 73 10.06 -21.28 -7.23
N GLY A 74 10.90 -20.77 -8.13
CA GLY A 74 10.49 -20.30 -9.47
C GLY A 74 10.75 -18.81 -9.70
N ILE A 75 10.76 -18.03 -8.64
CA ILE A 75 11.28 -16.66 -8.73
C ILE A 75 12.81 -16.74 -8.78
N SER A 76 13.41 -16.02 -9.75
CA SER A 76 14.84 -15.94 -10.05
C SER A 76 15.80 -16.19 -8.87
N PRO A 77 17.00 -16.75 -9.07
CA PRO A 77 17.83 -17.22 -7.98
C PRO A 77 18.04 -16.12 -6.92
N SER A 78 17.51 -16.35 -5.73
CA SER A 78 17.73 -15.56 -4.51
C SER A 78 17.60 -14.04 -4.67
N PRO A 79 16.38 -13.48 -4.77
CA PRO A 79 16.23 -12.04 -4.80
C PRO A 79 16.77 -11.43 -3.49
N THR A 80 17.59 -10.38 -3.61
CA THR A 80 17.95 -9.56 -2.45
C THR A 80 16.74 -8.75 -2.05
N VAL A 81 16.21 -8.95 -0.85
CA VAL A 81 15.09 -8.17 -0.31
C VAL A 81 15.63 -6.99 0.47
N ILE A 82 15.24 -5.79 0.06
CA ILE A 82 15.60 -4.53 0.72
C ILE A 82 14.31 -3.86 1.17
N THR A 83 14.20 -3.59 2.49
CA THR A 83 13.05 -2.89 3.07
C THR A 83 13.39 -1.41 3.28
N ARG A 84 12.52 -0.53 2.82
CA ARG A 84 12.62 0.93 2.93
C ARG A 84 11.49 1.46 3.80
N LYS A 85 11.79 2.42 4.66
CA LYS A 85 10.78 3.02 5.55
C LYS A 85 9.96 4.12 4.88
N THR A 86 10.46 4.71 3.80
CA THR A 86 9.76 5.75 3.05
C THR A 86 10.03 5.63 1.55
N ALA A 87 9.07 6.10 0.73
CA ALA A 87 9.28 6.21 -0.72
C ALA A 87 10.42 7.19 -1.04
N TRP A 88 10.67 8.16 -0.15
CA TRP A 88 11.73 9.14 -0.28
C TRP A 88 13.11 8.51 -0.10
N ASP A 89 13.26 7.57 0.84
CA ASP A 89 14.51 6.81 1.00
C ASP A 89 14.80 5.99 -0.26
N ALA A 90 13.77 5.36 -0.83
CA ALA A 90 13.90 4.63 -2.09
C ALA A 90 14.34 5.53 -3.26
N MET A 91 13.89 6.79 -3.30
CA MET A 91 14.27 7.76 -4.33
C MET A 91 15.66 8.36 -4.07
N ALA A 92 16.00 8.66 -2.82
CA ALA A 92 17.29 9.23 -2.43
C ALA A 92 18.46 8.26 -2.68
N GLU A 93 18.21 6.97 -2.55
CA GLU A 93 19.22 5.92 -2.74
C GLU A 93 19.32 5.41 -4.19
N GLN A 94 18.52 5.93 -5.13
CA GLN A 94 18.66 5.63 -6.55
C GLN A 94 20.06 5.92 -7.11
N GLY A 95 20.86 6.71 -6.40
CA GLY A 95 22.24 7.01 -6.72
C GLY A 95 23.27 6.17 -5.97
N ASN A 96 22.88 5.22 -5.10
CA ASN A 96 23.81 4.43 -4.31
C ASN A 96 24.32 3.21 -5.10
N PRO A 97 25.63 3.12 -5.38
CA PRO A 97 26.22 2.01 -6.15
C PRO A 97 26.03 0.63 -5.50
N ALA A 98 25.85 0.54 -4.18
CA ALA A 98 25.66 -0.73 -3.48
C ALA A 98 24.37 -1.46 -3.92
N ASP A 99 23.32 -0.71 -4.28
CA ASP A 99 22.08 -1.24 -4.83
C ASP A 99 22.10 -1.30 -6.38
N GLY A 100 23.11 -0.68 -7.00
CA GLY A 100 23.17 -0.42 -8.44
C GLY A 100 23.54 -1.62 -9.30
N GLN A 101 23.86 -2.77 -8.72
CA GLN A 101 24.23 -3.97 -9.49
C GLN A 101 23.02 -4.75 -10.01
N ALA A 102 21.85 -4.58 -9.43
CA ALA A 102 20.63 -5.23 -9.91
C ALA A 102 20.13 -4.53 -11.17
N GLN A 103 20.11 -5.23 -12.31
CA GLN A 103 19.57 -4.73 -13.57
C GLN A 103 18.04 -4.58 -13.53
N THR A 104 17.38 -5.31 -12.65
CA THR A 104 15.94 -5.28 -12.49
C THR A 104 15.57 -5.13 -11.02
N VAL A 105 14.49 -4.39 -10.75
CA VAL A 105 13.97 -4.14 -9.41
C VAL A 105 12.46 -4.36 -9.42
N LEU A 106 11.97 -5.23 -8.54
CA LEU A 106 10.57 -5.30 -8.17
C LEU A 106 10.37 -4.41 -6.94
N ARG A 107 9.64 -3.31 -7.10
CA ARG A 107 9.26 -2.43 -5.99
C ARG A 107 7.83 -2.70 -5.58
N LEU A 108 7.62 -3.00 -4.31
CA LEU A 108 6.34 -3.33 -3.71
C LEU A 108 5.98 -2.25 -2.70
N ILE A 109 4.81 -1.65 -2.87
CA ILE A 109 4.32 -0.54 -2.04
C ILE A 109 2.96 -0.96 -1.46
N PRO A 110 2.94 -1.59 -0.28
CA PRO A 110 1.71 -2.00 0.37
C PRO A 110 1.00 -0.83 1.05
N ARG A 111 -0.33 -0.93 1.17
CA ARG A 111 -1.18 0.02 1.86
C ARG A 111 -2.38 -0.67 2.48
N TYR A 112 -2.93 -0.05 3.54
CA TYR A 112 -4.23 -0.39 4.08
C TYR A 112 -5.03 0.88 4.30
N THR A 113 -6.24 0.91 3.76
CA THR A 113 -7.06 2.11 3.71
C THR A 113 -8.49 1.81 4.10
N ILE A 114 -9.20 2.83 4.59
CA ILE A 114 -10.65 2.80 4.73
C ILE A 114 -11.27 3.78 3.74
N ALA A 115 -12.36 3.41 3.10
CA ALA A 115 -13.08 4.28 2.18
C ALA A 115 -13.57 5.55 2.89
N SER A 116 -13.63 6.70 2.21
CA SER A 116 -14.05 7.97 2.79
C SER A 116 -15.50 7.99 3.28
N ASN A 117 -16.33 7.10 2.73
CA ASN A 117 -17.70 6.84 3.17
C ASN A 117 -17.80 5.73 4.23
N PHE A 118 -16.68 5.13 4.61
CA PHE A 118 -16.58 4.04 5.58
C PHE A 118 -17.28 2.73 5.17
N GLU A 119 -17.58 2.53 3.90
CA GLU A 119 -18.23 1.31 3.40
C GLU A 119 -17.28 0.11 3.32
N SER A 120 -15.97 0.34 3.24
CA SER A 120 -15.00 -0.76 3.13
C SER A 120 -13.63 -0.44 3.72
N ILE A 121 -12.92 -1.51 4.13
CA ILE A 121 -11.47 -1.49 4.38
C ILE A 121 -10.79 -2.24 3.25
N THR A 122 -9.66 -1.71 2.76
CA THR A 122 -8.90 -2.29 1.66
C THR A 122 -7.46 -2.50 2.08
N VAL A 123 -6.93 -3.70 1.84
CA VAL A 123 -5.49 -3.97 1.82
C VAL A 123 -5.07 -4.03 0.35
N SER A 124 -4.08 -3.25 -0.02
CA SER A 124 -3.60 -3.17 -1.40
C SER A 124 -2.09 -3.14 -1.48
N MET A 125 -1.55 -3.47 -2.65
CA MET A 125 -0.14 -3.40 -2.93
C MET A 125 0.08 -3.03 -4.40
N GLN A 126 0.84 -1.97 -4.63
CA GLN A 126 1.34 -1.64 -5.95
C GLN A 126 2.67 -2.37 -6.19
N ALA A 127 2.76 -3.10 -7.27
CA ALA A 127 3.98 -3.74 -7.73
C ALA A 127 4.49 -3.04 -8.99
N LEU A 128 5.73 -2.56 -8.95
CA LEU A 128 6.42 -1.91 -10.06
C LEU A 128 7.64 -2.74 -10.42
N TYR A 129 7.65 -3.33 -11.61
CA TYR A 129 8.81 -3.99 -12.16
C TYR A 129 9.57 -3.02 -13.04
N MET A 130 10.81 -2.76 -12.69
CA MET A 130 11.62 -1.71 -13.30
C MET A 130 12.95 -2.26 -13.78
N GLN A 131 13.41 -1.74 -14.93
CA GLN A 131 14.77 -1.94 -15.41
C GLN A 131 15.65 -0.76 -15.01
N ARG A 132 16.84 -1.06 -14.50
CA ARG A 132 17.88 -0.10 -14.17
C ARG A 132 18.93 -0.07 -15.27
N THR A 133 19.31 1.13 -15.70
CA THR A 133 20.44 1.38 -16.60
C THR A 133 21.35 2.43 -15.98
N VAL A 134 22.65 2.17 -16.00
CA VAL A 134 23.67 3.15 -15.59
C VAL A 134 24.01 4.00 -16.82
N LYS A 135 23.84 5.31 -16.72
CA LYS A 135 24.26 6.26 -17.75
C LYS A 135 25.77 6.48 -17.69
N ASP A 136 26.35 7.02 -18.77
CA ASP A 136 27.77 7.38 -18.83
C ASP A 136 28.20 8.33 -17.70
N SER A 137 27.29 9.13 -17.20
CA SER A 137 27.48 10.01 -16.04
C SER A 137 27.50 9.30 -14.67
N GLY A 138 27.38 7.98 -14.64
CA GLY A 138 27.22 7.19 -13.41
C GLY A 138 25.83 7.25 -12.76
N LYS A 139 24.89 8.03 -13.31
CA LYS A 139 23.53 8.14 -12.80
C LYS A 139 22.70 6.92 -13.19
N ILE A 140 21.94 6.38 -12.23
CA ILE A 140 20.99 5.30 -12.47
C ILE A 140 19.72 5.89 -13.05
N LYS A 141 19.23 5.27 -14.14
CA LYS A 141 17.90 5.51 -14.71
C LYS A 141 17.05 4.29 -14.47
N GLU A 142 15.89 4.47 -13.86
CA GLU A 142 14.85 3.44 -13.76
C GLU A 142 13.78 3.66 -14.82
N SER A 143 13.38 2.58 -15.48
CA SER A 143 12.29 2.60 -16.47
C SER A 143 11.30 1.50 -16.10
N SER A 144 10.03 1.84 -15.94
CA SER A 144 8.99 0.87 -15.65
C SER A 144 8.79 -0.04 -16.86
N ILE A 145 8.85 -1.35 -16.64
CA ILE A 145 8.54 -2.38 -17.62
C ILE A 145 7.09 -2.80 -17.46
N PHE A 146 6.65 -2.91 -16.20
CA PHE A 146 5.37 -3.47 -15.84
C PHE A 146 4.90 -2.89 -14.49
N SER A 147 3.59 -2.70 -14.36
CA SER A 147 2.95 -2.25 -13.13
C SER A 147 1.69 -3.08 -12.89
N ARG A 148 1.50 -3.52 -11.64
CA ARG A 148 0.31 -4.24 -11.23
C ARG A 148 -0.16 -3.75 -9.86
N ASN A 149 -1.48 -3.74 -9.67
CA ASN A 149 -2.08 -3.46 -8.38
C ASN A 149 -2.81 -4.72 -7.89
N TYR A 150 -2.48 -5.14 -6.68
CA TYR A 150 -3.20 -6.15 -5.93
C TYR A 150 -4.10 -5.45 -4.94
N SER A 151 -5.32 -5.91 -4.77
CA SER A 151 -6.27 -5.30 -3.85
C SER A 151 -7.20 -6.36 -3.29
N PHE A 152 -7.39 -6.34 -1.98
CA PHE A 152 -8.37 -7.13 -1.29
C PHE A 152 -9.24 -6.22 -0.42
N GLU A 153 -10.53 -6.21 -0.69
CA GLU A 153 -11.50 -5.30 -0.08
C GLU A 153 -12.46 -6.07 0.83
N PHE A 154 -12.71 -5.51 2.00
CA PHE A 154 -13.69 -5.98 2.96
C PHE A 154 -14.84 -4.98 3.02
N PRO A 155 -15.96 -5.26 2.35
CA PRO A 155 -17.14 -4.42 2.46
C PRO A 155 -17.73 -4.55 3.87
N LEU A 156 -18.22 -3.43 4.39
CA LEU A 156 -19.00 -3.44 5.63
C LEU A 156 -20.32 -4.18 5.40
N GLN A 157 -20.58 -5.16 6.24
CA GLN A 157 -21.87 -5.85 6.19
C GLN A 157 -22.99 -4.92 6.71
N GLU A 158 -24.16 -4.97 6.07
CA GLU A 158 -25.31 -4.15 6.43
C GLU A 158 -25.04 -2.63 6.40
N MET A 159 -24.57 -2.12 5.27
CA MET A 159 -24.37 -0.68 5.08
C MET A 159 -25.69 0.10 5.31
N THR A 160 -25.58 1.26 5.96
CA THR A 160 -26.74 2.13 6.22
C THR A 160 -27.08 3.05 5.06
N GLY A 161 -26.38 2.90 3.91
CA GLY A 161 -26.49 3.76 2.73
C GLY A 161 -26.17 5.21 3.07
N SER A 162 -25.16 5.81 2.52
CA SER A 162 -24.72 7.21 2.62
C SER A 162 -24.57 7.84 4.04
N ASN A 163 -24.59 7.05 5.14
CA ASN A 163 -24.35 7.55 6.49
C ASN A 163 -22.97 7.14 7.02
N ALA A 164 -21.94 7.88 6.61
CA ALA A 164 -20.56 7.61 7.00
C ALA A 164 -20.30 7.62 8.51
N ASP A 165 -21.09 8.34 9.32
CA ASP A 165 -20.95 8.34 10.79
C ASP A 165 -21.44 7.01 11.36
N ALA A 166 -22.57 6.49 10.85
CA ALA A 166 -23.09 5.19 11.28
C ALA A 166 -22.16 4.05 10.84
N ASP A 167 -21.61 4.11 9.62
CA ASP A 167 -20.70 3.10 9.09
C ASP A 167 -19.36 3.13 9.82
N ALA A 168 -18.80 4.31 10.15
CA ALA A 168 -17.65 4.42 11.04
C ALA A 168 -17.90 3.80 12.42
N GLY A 169 -19.07 4.07 13.03
CA GLY A 169 -19.48 3.48 14.30
C GLY A 169 -19.58 1.96 14.25
N ARG A 170 -19.94 1.37 13.11
CA ARG A 170 -19.98 -0.10 12.94
C ARG A 170 -18.57 -0.70 12.90
N TRP A 171 -17.61 -0.05 12.26
CA TRP A 171 -16.20 -0.47 12.34
C TRP A 171 -15.71 -0.45 13.78
N VAL A 172 -16.05 0.60 14.53
CA VAL A 172 -15.73 0.68 15.96
C VAL A 172 -16.40 -0.47 16.73
N ALA A 173 -17.63 -0.82 16.43
CA ALA A 173 -18.36 -1.94 17.07
C ALA A 173 -17.76 -3.31 16.73
N ILE A 174 -17.20 -3.50 15.52
CA ILE A 174 -16.43 -4.70 15.16
C ILE A 174 -15.21 -4.85 16.08
N GLY A 175 -14.64 -3.73 16.52
CA GLY A 175 -13.56 -3.66 17.47
C GLY A 175 -12.19 -4.05 16.92
N LYS A 176 -11.16 -3.85 17.74
CA LYS A 176 -9.76 -4.11 17.38
C LYS A 176 -9.53 -5.50 16.81
N ASP A 177 -10.01 -6.51 17.53
CA ASP A 177 -9.74 -7.91 17.17
C ASP A 177 -10.38 -8.27 15.83
N GLY A 178 -11.62 -7.84 15.60
CA GLY A 178 -12.32 -8.10 14.34
C GLY A 178 -11.62 -7.41 13.15
N ILE A 179 -11.25 -6.13 13.28
CA ILE A 179 -10.54 -5.41 12.23
C ILE A 179 -9.15 -6.03 11.98
N THR A 180 -8.42 -6.40 13.03
CA THR A 180 -7.12 -7.06 12.90
C THR A 180 -7.21 -8.38 12.14
N VAL A 181 -8.24 -9.18 12.39
CA VAL A 181 -8.48 -10.43 11.62
C VAL A 181 -8.68 -10.14 10.14
N LEU A 182 -9.49 -9.13 9.79
CA LEU A 182 -9.71 -8.74 8.40
C LEU A 182 -8.40 -8.26 7.74
N LEU A 183 -7.63 -7.40 8.42
CA LEU A 183 -6.36 -6.90 7.89
C LEU A 183 -5.37 -8.03 7.66
N ASN A 184 -5.22 -8.98 8.59
CA ASN A 184 -4.36 -10.15 8.43
C ASN A 184 -4.81 -11.04 7.26
N GLN A 185 -6.12 -11.22 7.08
CA GLN A 185 -6.65 -11.94 5.93
C GLN A 185 -6.30 -11.22 4.63
N GLY A 186 -6.46 -9.89 4.57
CA GLY A 186 -6.06 -9.10 3.40
C GLY A 186 -4.56 -9.21 3.10
N VAL A 187 -3.72 -9.15 4.13
CA VAL A 187 -2.26 -9.36 4.01
C VAL A 187 -1.94 -10.74 3.41
N THR A 188 -2.59 -11.79 3.91
CA THR A 188 -2.42 -13.15 3.38
C THR A 188 -2.82 -13.24 1.92
N GLN A 189 -3.99 -12.70 1.55
CA GLN A 189 -4.47 -12.72 0.17
C GLN A 189 -3.55 -11.95 -0.80
N ILE A 190 -3.03 -10.79 -0.38
CA ILE A 190 -2.04 -10.04 -1.16
C ILE A 190 -0.77 -10.87 -1.38
N GLY A 191 -0.28 -11.55 -0.33
CA GLY A 191 0.88 -12.45 -0.43
C GLY A 191 0.64 -13.61 -1.40
N GLU A 192 -0.53 -14.25 -1.35
CA GLU A 192 -0.92 -15.35 -2.25
C GLU A 192 -1.01 -14.89 -3.71
N MET A 193 -1.64 -13.73 -3.96
CA MET A 193 -1.71 -13.15 -5.30
C MET A 193 -0.33 -12.83 -5.87
N LEU A 194 0.57 -12.29 -5.03
CA LEU A 194 1.95 -12.03 -5.41
C LEU A 194 2.69 -13.34 -5.75
N ALA A 195 2.60 -14.34 -4.88
CA ALA A 195 3.23 -15.64 -5.09
C ALA A 195 2.75 -16.32 -6.38
N TYR A 196 1.45 -16.27 -6.65
CA TYR A 196 0.86 -16.82 -7.87
C TYR A 196 1.46 -16.18 -9.12
N ASP A 197 1.53 -14.85 -9.19
CA ASP A 197 2.03 -14.13 -10.36
C ASP A 197 3.51 -14.36 -10.65
N PHE A 198 4.30 -14.70 -9.63
CA PHE A 198 5.73 -14.94 -9.76
C PHE A 198 6.10 -16.44 -9.80
N SER A 199 5.13 -17.34 -9.68
CA SER A 199 5.34 -18.80 -9.78
C SER A 199 5.12 -19.36 -11.20
N THR A 200 4.59 -18.56 -12.11
CA THR A 200 4.31 -18.91 -13.51
C THR A 200 5.31 -18.25 -14.45
#